data_3ceec1db9033ef18d20ad42ea4c2edf6
#
_entry.id   3ceec1db9033ef18d20ad42ea4c2edf6
#
_cell.length_a   1.000
_cell.length_b   1.000
_cell.length_c   1.000
_cell.angle_alpha   90.00
_cell.angle_beta   90.00
_cell.angle_gamma   90.00
#
_symmetry.space_group_name_H-M   'P 1'
#
loop_
_entity.id
_entity.type
_entity.pdbx_description
1 polymer ?
#
loop_
_entity_poly.entity_id
_entity_poly.type
_entity_poly.pdbx_seq_one_letter_code
_entity_poly.pdbx_strand_id
1 'polypeptide(L)'
;MIRKAEFKDVSGIMQVAKDAHQKSLSRSVPLDAKTLRNNLQVCVLSAEHFVLVVELDGNIEGAFIGVTHQLWYSRKKQATDLFFYVTDKGTGWGAKMMRRFISWAKENRGVGEIMLGIGSGIGDPGRTRKLYERMGAIKIGDNFILPEE
;
A
#
# COMPACT_ATOMS: atom_id res chain seq x y z
N MET A 1 5.83 -7.82 14.12
CA MET A 1 5.87 -6.41 14.58
C MET A 1 5.72 -5.47 13.40
N ILE A 2 4.90 -4.45 13.56
CA ILE A 2 4.79 -3.37 12.56
C ILE A 2 5.73 -2.24 12.95
N ARG A 3 6.48 -1.74 11.97
CA ARG A 3 7.35 -0.57 12.15
C ARG A 3 7.52 0.19 10.83
N LYS A 4 8.03 1.40 10.92
CA LYS A 4 8.45 2.14 9.73
C LYS A 4 9.57 1.40 9.02
N ALA A 5 9.52 1.41 7.70
CA ALA A 5 10.56 0.82 6.88
C ALA A 5 11.84 1.66 6.94
N GLU A 6 12.96 0.98 6.92
CA GLU A 6 14.28 1.55 6.80
C GLU A 6 14.88 1.16 5.45
N PHE A 7 15.95 1.83 5.04
CA PHE A 7 16.61 1.55 3.76
C PHE A 7 17.02 0.06 3.62
N LYS A 8 17.45 -0.55 4.71
CA LYS A 8 17.83 -1.98 4.75
C LYS A 8 16.67 -2.93 4.44
N ASP A 9 15.42 -2.46 4.55
CA ASP A 9 14.22 -3.29 4.32
C ASP A 9 13.84 -3.41 2.85
N VAL A 10 14.44 -2.60 1.97
CA VAL A 10 14.08 -2.55 0.55
C VAL A 10 14.11 -3.94 -0.10
N SER A 11 15.13 -4.75 0.18
CA SER A 11 15.22 -6.11 -0.37
C SER A 11 14.08 -7.01 0.10
N GLY A 12 13.70 -6.91 1.38
CA GLY A 12 12.56 -7.65 1.92
C GLY A 12 11.23 -7.20 1.33
N ILE A 13 11.05 -5.90 1.18
CA ILE A 13 9.85 -5.33 0.53
C ILE A 13 9.78 -5.78 -0.92
N MET A 14 10.89 -5.86 -1.64
CA MET A 14 10.93 -6.38 -3.01
C MET A 14 10.39 -7.81 -3.10
N GLN A 15 10.73 -8.68 -2.16
CA GLN A 15 10.20 -10.05 -2.15
C GLN A 15 8.69 -10.07 -1.94
N VAL A 16 8.19 -9.28 -1.02
CA VAL A 16 6.75 -9.10 -0.77
C VAL A 16 6.06 -8.56 -2.03
N ALA A 17 6.64 -7.57 -2.68
CA ALA A 17 6.09 -6.98 -3.91
C ALA A 17 6.08 -7.97 -5.08
N LYS A 18 7.11 -8.81 -5.22
CA LYS A 18 7.16 -9.86 -6.24
C LYS A 18 6.07 -10.91 -6.02
N ASP A 19 5.87 -11.33 -4.77
CA ASP A 19 4.80 -12.27 -4.42
C ASP A 19 3.42 -11.68 -4.74
N ALA A 20 3.18 -10.44 -4.35
CA ALA A 20 1.95 -9.72 -4.65
C ALA A 20 1.71 -9.60 -6.16
N HIS A 21 2.74 -9.22 -6.92
CA HIS A 21 2.65 -9.05 -8.36
C HIS A 21 2.23 -10.33 -9.07
N GLN A 22 2.82 -11.46 -8.69
CA GLN A 22 2.49 -12.76 -9.27
C GLN A 22 1.04 -13.18 -9.02
N LYS A 23 0.45 -12.76 -7.91
CA LYS A 23 -0.93 -13.05 -7.52
C LYS A 23 -1.93 -12.01 -8.03
N SER A 24 -1.46 -10.87 -8.52
CA SER A 24 -2.32 -9.75 -8.92
C SER A 24 -2.88 -9.90 -10.33
N LEU A 25 -3.88 -9.07 -10.64
CA LEU A 25 -4.41 -8.94 -11.99
C LEU A 25 -3.41 -8.31 -12.97
N SER A 26 -2.37 -7.65 -12.46
CA SER A 26 -1.31 -7.01 -13.26
C SER A 26 -0.10 -7.92 -13.51
N ARG A 27 -0.20 -9.22 -13.22
CA ARG A 27 0.92 -10.17 -13.35
C ARG A 27 1.47 -10.31 -14.77
N SER A 28 0.68 -9.94 -15.79
CA SER A 28 1.14 -9.93 -17.17
C SER A 28 2.05 -8.75 -17.52
N VAL A 29 2.03 -7.69 -16.71
CA VAL A 29 2.95 -6.57 -16.87
C VAL A 29 4.29 -6.99 -16.26
N PRO A 30 5.39 -7.00 -17.03
CA PRO A 30 6.68 -7.45 -16.50
C PRO A 30 7.16 -6.61 -15.33
N LEU A 31 7.57 -7.30 -14.26
CA LEU A 31 8.19 -6.64 -13.11
C LEU A 31 9.68 -6.45 -13.41
N ASP A 32 10.14 -5.20 -13.36
CA ASP A 32 11.54 -4.86 -13.51
C ASP A 32 12.16 -4.62 -12.12
N ALA A 33 13.10 -5.49 -11.74
CA ALA A 33 13.69 -5.45 -10.41
C ALA A 33 14.44 -4.14 -10.12
N LYS A 34 15.12 -3.60 -11.11
CA LYS A 34 15.87 -2.33 -10.94
C LYS A 34 14.92 -1.16 -10.72
N THR A 35 13.86 -1.08 -11.51
CA THR A 35 12.83 -0.05 -11.37
C THR A 35 12.16 -0.14 -10.00
N LEU A 36 11.77 -1.36 -9.59
CA LEU A 36 11.15 -1.59 -8.30
C LEU A 36 12.06 -1.16 -7.14
N ARG A 37 13.33 -1.57 -7.18
CA ARG A 37 14.31 -1.20 -6.14
C ARG A 37 14.47 0.31 -6.04
N ASN A 38 14.67 0.98 -7.16
CA ASN A 38 14.86 2.43 -7.18
C ASN A 38 13.64 3.17 -6.61
N ASN A 39 12.43 2.75 -6.98
CA ASN A 39 11.20 3.35 -6.48
C ASN A 39 11.01 3.11 -4.97
N LEU A 40 11.31 1.91 -4.50
CA LEU A 40 11.22 1.60 -3.07
C LEU A 40 12.22 2.42 -2.24
N GLN A 41 13.44 2.61 -2.75
CA GLN A 41 14.43 3.47 -2.10
C GLN A 41 13.94 4.91 -1.98
N VAL A 42 13.35 5.44 -3.04
CA VAL A 42 12.75 6.78 -3.03
C VAL A 42 11.61 6.85 -2.00
N CYS A 43 10.70 5.88 -2.01
CA CYS A 43 9.57 5.87 -1.08
C CYS A 43 10.00 5.87 0.38
N VAL A 44 10.99 5.07 0.73
CA VAL A 44 11.49 4.95 2.11
C VAL A 44 12.11 6.25 2.60
N LEU A 45 12.75 7.01 1.70
CA LEU A 45 13.44 8.26 2.04
C LEU A 45 12.57 9.51 1.90
N SER A 46 11.42 9.41 1.25
CA SER A 46 10.57 10.55 0.92
C SER A 46 9.63 10.93 2.06
N ALA A 47 9.51 12.24 2.35
CA ALA A 47 8.54 12.77 3.29
C ALA A 47 7.08 12.68 2.77
N GLU A 48 6.89 12.54 1.45
CA GLU A 48 5.57 12.39 0.83
C GLU A 48 5.04 10.95 0.86
N HIS A 49 5.85 10.01 1.33
CA HIS A 49 5.51 8.60 1.42
C HIS A 49 5.51 8.13 2.88
N PHE A 50 4.68 7.14 3.14
CA PHE A 50 4.60 6.47 4.42
C PHE A 50 4.75 4.97 4.19
N VAL A 51 5.87 4.41 4.61
CA VAL A 51 6.19 3.00 4.36
C VAL A 51 6.25 2.24 5.68
N LEU A 52 5.40 1.23 5.80
CA LEU A 52 5.38 0.31 6.93
C LEU A 52 5.77 -1.09 6.47
N VAL A 53 6.40 -1.83 7.36
CA VAL A 53 6.67 -3.26 7.17
C VAL A 53 6.15 -4.06 8.36
N VAL A 54 5.77 -5.29 8.07
CA VAL A 54 5.52 -6.33 9.07
C VAL A 54 6.73 -7.23 9.10
N GLU A 55 7.42 -7.24 10.23
CA GLU A 55 8.58 -8.10 10.46
C GLU A 55 8.21 -9.21 11.43
N LEU A 56 8.37 -10.46 10.99
CA LEU A 56 8.12 -11.67 11.77
C LEU A 56 9.34 -12.59 11.63
N ASP A 57 9.92 -12.99 12.77
CA ASP A 57 11.08 -13.88 12.80
C ASP A 57 12.24 -13.42 11.88
N GLY A 58 12.48 -12.11 11.85
CA GLY A 58 13.54 -11.52 11.03
C GLY A 58 13.23 -11.35 9.54
N ASN A 59 12.03 -11.71 9.11
CA ASN A 59 11.61 -11.61 7.71
C ASN A 59 10.52 -10.56 7.52
N ILE A 60 10.53 -9.87 6.39
CA ILE A 60 9.45 -8.97 6.00
C ILE A 60 8.31 -9.80 5.40
N GLU A 61 7.16 -9.78 6.06
CA GLU A 61 5.98 -10.56 5.70
C GLU A 61 4.80 -9.67 5.29
N GLY A 62 5.02 -8.39 5.14
CA GLY A 62 4.03 -7.46 4.65
C GLY A 62 4.61 -6.08 4.49
N ALA A 63 4.02 -5.30 3.59
CA ALA A 63 4.38 -3.91 3.38
C ALA A 63 3.16 -3.08 3.03
N PHE A 64 3.19 -1.84 3.46
CA PHE A 64 2.23 -0.81 3.11
C PHE A 64 2.98 0.42 2.65
N ILE A 65 2.62 0.95 1.51
CA ILE A 65 3.15 2.20 1.00
C ILE A 65 1.99 3.15 0.78
N GLY A 66 1.95 4.22 1.57
CA GLY A 66 1.05 5.34 1.36
C GLY A 66 1.79 6.50 0.71
N VAL A 67 1.07 7.34 0.01
CA VAL A 67 1.61 8.50 -0.67
C VAL A 67 0.64 9.66 -0.56
N THR A 68 1.18 10.88 -0.49
CA THR A 68 0.40 12.10 -0.63
C THR A 68 0.72 12.76 -1.97
N HIS A 69 -0.29 13.25 -2.65
CA HIS A 69 -0.13 14.04 -3.86
C HIS A 69 -1.16 15.17 -3.88
N GLN A 70 -0.81 16.26 -4.56
CA GLN A 70 -1.73 17.40 -4.64
C GLN A 70 -2.94 17.04 -5.49
N LEU A 71 -4.13 17.41 -4.99
CA LEU A 71 -5.36 17.34 -5.78
C LEU A 71 -5.26 18.33 -6.94
N TRP A 72 -5.70 17.94 -8.13
CA TRP A 72 -5.56 18.77 -9.31
C TRP A 72 -6.42 20.05 -9.27
N TYR A 73 -7.41 20.07 -8.40
CA TYR A 73 -8.36 21.19 -8.25
C TYR A 73 -8.22 21.95 -6.93
N SER A 74 -7.27 21.59 -6.09
CA SER A 74 -7.14 22.16 -4.74
C SER A 74 -5.69 22.30 -4.33
N ARG A 75 -5.41 23.17 -3.37
CA ARG A 75 -4.11 23.22 -2.70
C ARG A 75 -3.94 22.10 -1.68
N LYS A 76 -5.04 21.42 -1.32
CA LYS A 76 -4.99 20.26 -0.45
C LYS A 76 -4.44 19.05 -1.19
N LYS A 77 -3.90 18.12 -0.42
CA LYS A 77 -3.38 16.84 -0.90
C LYS A 77 -4.38 15.72 -0.65
N GLN A 78 -4.30 14.69 -1.45
CA GLN A 78 -4.91 13.39 -1.20
C GLN A 78 -3.85 12.44 -0.66
N ALA A 79 -4.18 11.71 0.41
CA ALA A 79 -3.39 10.57 0.85
C ALA A 79 -4.06 9.30 0.36
N THR A 80 -3.29 8.40 -0.25
CA THR A 80 -3.81 7.14 -0.79
C THR A 80 -2.81 6.01 -0.61
N ASP A 81 -3.30 4.78 -0.66
CA ASP A 81 -2.45 3.60 -0.69
C ASP A 81 -1.90 3.38 -2.10
N LEU A 82 -0.59 3.23 -2.19
CA LEU A 82 0.10 2.86 -3.42
C LEU A 82 0.31 1.35 -3.48
N PHE A 83 0.59 0.74 -2.34
CA PHE A 83 0.81 -0.69 -2.22
C PHE A 83 0.38 -1.15 -0.83
N PHE A 84 -0.32 -2.29 -0.78
CA PHE A 84 -0.74 -2.90 0.46
C PHE A 84 -0.86 -4.41 0.28
N TYR A 85 0.03 -5.15 0.90
CA TYR A 85 0.02 -6.60 0.83
C TYR A 85 0.68 -7.22 2.06
N VAL A 86 0.10 -8.31 2.55
CA VAL A 86 0.69 -9.18 3.56
C VAL A 86 0.71 -10.61 3.02
N THR A 87 1.79 -11.33 3.31
CA THR A 87 1.89 -12.76 2.98
C THR A 87 0.96 -13.57 3.90
N ASP A 88 0.83 -14.86 3.64
CA ASP A 88 0.03 -15.74 4.50
C ASP A 88 0.52 -15.69 5.96
N LYS A 89 1.84 -15.59 6.17
CA LYS A 89 2.44 -15.44 7.51
C LYS A 89 2.11 -14.10 8.17
N GLY A 90 1.88 -13.06 7.34
CA GLY A 90 1.50 -11.73 7.80
C GLY A 90 0.01 -11.55 8.04
N THR A 91 -0.80 -12.59 7.89
CA THR A 91 -2.25 -12.52 8.09
C THR A 91 -2.60 -11.95 9.46
N GLY A 92 -3.55 -11.00 9.48
CA GLY A 92 -3.98 -10.33 10.72
C GLY A 92 -3.30 -9.00 11.00
N TRP A 93 -2.18 -8.70 10.33
CA TRP A 93 -1.47 -7.43 10.54
C TRP A 93 -1.97 -6.28 9.66
N GLY A 94 -2.70 -6.60 8.58
CA GLY A 94 -3.13 -5.61 7.60
C GLY A 94 -4.00 -4.50 8.20
N ALA A 95 -4.92 -4.82 9.08
CA ALA A 95 -5.78 -3.83 9.73
C ALA A 95 -4.97 -2.82 10.56
N LYS A 96 -3.92 -3.27 11.24
CA LYS A 96 -3.05 -2.39 12.03
C LYS A 96 -2.24 -1.46 11.13
N MET A 97 -1.76 -1.96 9.99
CA MET A 97 -1.05 -1.15 9.00
C MET A 97 -1.96 -0.04 8.47
N MET A 98 -3.18 -0.39 8.10
CA MET A 98 -4.15 0.56 7.58
C MET A 98 -4.50 1.65 8.61
N ARG A 99 -4.71 1.27 9.85
CA ARG A 99 -4.98 2.24 10.92
C ARG A 99 -3.82 3.22 11.11
N ARG A 100 -2.58 2.73 11.05
CA ARG A 100 -1.39 3.59 11.14
C ARG A 100 -1.30 4.57 9.98
N PHE A 101 -1.60 4.10 8.77
CA PHE A 101 -1.64 4.97 7.60
C PHE A 101 -2.69 6.07 7.75
N ILE A 102 -3.90 5.72 8.15
CA ILE A 102 -4.98 6.70 8.36
C ILE A 102 -4.58 7.73 9.42
N SER A 103 -3.98 7.29 10.52
CA SER A 103 -3.49 8.21 11.56
C SER A 103 -2.44 9.17 11.01
N TRP A 104 -1.46 8.65 10.27
CA TRP A 104 -0.43 9.48 9.64
C TRP A 104 -1.04 10.51 8.68
N ALA A 105 -2.00 10.08 7.86
CA ALA A 105 -2.65 10.97 6.91
C ALA A 105 -3.46 12.06 7.61
N LYS A 106 -4.16 11.73 8.69
CA LYS A 106 -4.95 12.70 9.48
C LYS A 106 -4.09 13.72 10.22
N GLU A 107 -2.89 13.35 10.62
CA GLU A 107 -1.94 14.25 11.26
C GLU A 107 -1.32 15.26 10.28
N ASN A 108 -1.37 14.98 8.99
CA ASN A 108 -0.87 15.87 7.96
C ASN A 108 -1.92 16.92 7.61
N ARG A 109 -1.69 18.16 8.06
CA ARG A 109 -2.62 19.29 7.84
C ARG A 109 -2.86 19.63 6.37
N GLY A 110 -1.94 19.26 5.49
CA GLY A 110 -2.06 19.46 4.04
C GLY A 110 -3.03 18.49 3.38
N VAL A 111 -3.39 17.39 4.05
CA VAL A 111 -4.28 16.36 3.50
C VAL A 111 -5.75 16.78 3.64
N GLY A 112 -6.44 16.84 2.51
CA GLY A 112 -7.87 17.15 2.45
C GLY A 112 -8.76 15.93 2.34
N GLU A 113 -8.25 14.83 1.81
CA GLU A 113 -8.98 13.57 1.73
C GLU A 113 -8.05 12.36 1.80
N ILE A 114 -8.59 11.25 2.27
CA ILE A 114 -7.90 9.96 2.33
C ILE A 114 -8.68 9.00 1.46
N MET A 115 -8.02 8.41 0.46
CA MET A 115 -8.63 7.43 -0.45
C MET A 115 -7.97 6.07 -0.26
N LEU A 116 -8.78 5.04 -0.12
CA LEU A 116 -8.34 3.66 0.04
C LEU A 116 -8.83 2.84 -1.16
N GLY A 117 -7.96 1.99 -1.70
CA GLY A 117 -8.28 1.21 -2.88
C GLY A 117 -8.35 -0.29 -2.62
N ILE A 118 -9.09 -0.98 -3.46
CA ILE A 118 -9.14 -2.44 -3.56
C ILE A 118 -9.05 -2.76 -5.05
N GLY A 119 -7.85 -2.89 -5.59
CA GLY A 119 -7.68 -3.00 -7.03
C GLY A 119 -6.72 -4.08 -7.49
N SER A 120 -6.06 -4.80 -6.57
CA SER A 120 -5.04 -5.78 -6.95
C SER A 120 -5.60 -7.09 -7.51
N GLY A 121 -6.83 -7.45 -7.14
CA GLY A 121 -7.40 -8.75 -7.46
C GLY A 121 -6.84 -9.89 -6.61
N ILE A 122 -6.12 -9.57 -5.53
CA ILE A 122 -5.55 -10.57 -4.62
C ILE A 122 -6.54 -10.81 -3.46
N GLY A 123 -6.81 -12.09 -3.18
CA GLY A 123 -7.65 -12.49 -2.06
C GLY A 123 -9.12 -12.10 -2.23
N ASP A 124 -9.83 -11.99 -1.11
CA ASP A 124 -11.24 -11.66 -1.08
C ASP A 124 -11.46 -10.15 -0.94
N PRO A 125 -11.93 -9.45 -1.98
CA PRO A 125 -12.19 -8.02 -1.92
C PRO A 125 -13.26 -7.66 -0.88
N GLY A 126 -14.16 -8.59 -0.55
CA GLY A 126 -15.18 -8.38 0.48
C GLY A 126 -14.60 -8.21 1.88
N ARG A 127 -13.52 -8.91 2.21
CA ARG A 127 -12.83 -8.76 3.49
C ARG A 127 -12.23 -7.37 3.64
N THR A 128 -11.54 -6.90 2.61
CA THR A 128 -10.93 -5.57 2.60
C THR A 128 -12.00 -4.49 2.63
N ARG A 129 -13.09 -4.65 1.90
CA ARG A 129 -14.23 -3.72 1.92
C ARG A 129 -14.81 -3.59 3.32
N LYS A 130 -15.06 -4.71 4.01
CA LYS A 130 -15.57 -4.70 5.39
C LYS A 130 -14.60 -4.00 6.35
N LEU A 131 -13.31 -4.20 6.15
CA LEU A 131 -12.29 -3.50 6.94
C LEU A 131 -12.40 -1.99 6.76
N TYR A 132 -12.50 -1.51 5.52
CA TYR A 132 -12.60 -0.09 5.22
C TYR A 132 -13.90 0.52 5.79
N GLU A 133 -15.01 -0.19 5.65
CA GLU A 133 -16.31 0.25 6.20
C GLU A 133 -16.25 0.37 7.73
N ARG A 134 -15.61 -0.56 8.42
CA ARG A 134 -15.38 -0.49 9.87
C ARG A 134 -14.55 0.72 10.29
N MET A 135 -13.71 1.20 9.41
CA MET A 135 -12.90 2.40 9.63
C MET A 135 -13.63 3.69 9.27
N GLY A 136 -14.87 3.59 8.82
CA GLY A 136 -15.71 4.74 8.45
C GLY A 136 -15.61 5.15 6.98
N ALA A 137 -14.95 4.35 6.14
CA ALA A 137 -14.85 4.64 4.71
C ALA A 137 -16.18 4.38 3.99
N ILE A 138 -16.43 5.18 2.96
CA ILE A 138 -17.62 5.07 2.09
C ILE A 138 -17.14 4.73 0.69
N LYS A 139 -17.75 3.75 0.04
CA LYS A 139 -17.43 3.40 -1.34
C LYS A 139 -17.83 4.53 -2.28
N ILE A 140 -16.89 4.99 -3.12
CA ILE A 140 -17.11 6.11 -4.03
C ILE A 140 -17.10 5.71 -5.51
N GLY A 141 -16.72 4.50 -5.86
CA GLY A 141 -16.63 4.07 -7.26
C GLY A 141 -15.98 2.71 -7.42
N ASP A 142 -15.71 2.38 -8.68
CA ASP A 142 -15.06 1.12 -9.08
C ASP A 142 -13.90 1.40 -10.04
N ASN A 143 -12.94 0.47 -10.08
CA ASN A 143 -11.84 0.48 -11.04
C ASN A 143 -11.98 -0.69 -12.01
N PHE A 144 -11.61 -0.45 -13.28
CA PHE A 144 -11.65 -1.46 -14.33
C PHE A 144 -10.31 -1.53 -15.04
N ILE A 145 -9.91 -2.73 -15.44
CA ILE A 145 -8.73 -2.95 -16.26
C ILE A 145 -9.20 -3.44 -17.64
N LEU A 146 -8.66 -2.84 -18.69
CA LEU A 146 -8.83 -3.39 -20.03
C LEU A 146 -7.81 -4.52 -20.19
N PRO A 147 -8.27 -5.77 -20.40
CA PRO A 147 -7.34 -6.86 -20.63
C PRO A 147 -6.65 -6.69 -21.99
N GLU A 148 -5.41 -7.18 -22.10
CA GLU A 148 -4.76 -7.33 -23.40
C GLU A 148 -5.50 -8.37 -24.24
N GLU A 149 -5.63 -8.07 -25.53
CA GLU A 149 -6.25 -8.99 -26.50
C GLU A 149 -5.33 -10.17 -26.86
#